data_3eb4275992c1465917993af347aff293
#
_entry.id   3eb4275992c1465917993af347aff293
#
_cell.length_a   1.000
_cell.length_b   1.000
_cell.length_c   1.000
_cell.angle_alpha   90.00
_cell.angle_beta   90.00
_cell.angle_gamma   90.00
#
_symmetry.space_group_name_H-M   'P 1'
#
loop_
_entity.id
_entity.type
_entity.pdbx_description
1 polymer ?
#
loop_
_entity_poly.entity_id
_entity_poly.type
_entity_poly.pdbx_seq_one_letter_code
_entity_poly.pdbx_strand_id
1 'polypeptide(L)'
;MPTKLKFGLLLPHFGEFASVERCIEGSKKAEEYGFDSVWVRDHLVFEPHGMEGEDNSHIEGLLVLGAISSVCKKLILGTGTVIAHRHPIHLAQAMAGLSNLCDGKVIMGIGLGTFKHEFEAAGFKGNTLQDRADLARINSELCRRLWKGETVAYKDRFFDFADVQLKPQPKNMIPIWYGGGTPTSCRRAAEYCDGWMPGRIPMLTFIKMVGYLREQYQAQGRPMGTVGAIPIVSIDKDLDTALSKVNTPGLIKEGNNPSKKTWVNSG
;
A
#
# COMPACT_ATOMS: atom_id res chain seq x y z
N MET A 1 20.36 6.31 18.11
CA MET A 1 20.84 5.09 17.45
C MET A 1 20.32 5.06 16.02
N PRO A 2 21.08 4.64 15.00
CA PRO A 2 20.52 4.48 13.67
C PRO A 2 19.39 3.48 13.72
N THR A 3 18.25 3.83 13.13
CA THR A 3 17.07 2.94 13.01
C THR A 3 17.48 1.74 12.17
N LYS A 4 17.29 0.52 12.69
CA LYS A 4 17.56 -0.72 11.94
C LYS A 4 16.69 -0.75 10.68
N LEU A 5 17.30 -1.00 9.52
CA LEU A 5 16.57 -1.23 8.28
C LEU A 5 15.68 -2.47 8.44
N LYS A 6 14.45 -2.37 7.97
CA LYS A 6 13.48 -3.48 7.96
C LYS A 6 13.24 -3.96 6.54
N PHE A 7 13.05 -5.25 6.38
CA PHE A 7 12.82 -5.90 5.11
C PHE A 7 11.43 -6.51 5.05
N GLY A 8 10.74 -6.31 3.91
CA GLY A 8 9.44 -6.90 3.64
C GLY A 8 9.39 -7.54 2.27
N LEU A 9 8.50 -8.49 2.09
CA LEU A 9 8.24 -9.15 0.80
C LEU A 9 6.85 -8.80 0.29
N LEU A 10 6.75 -8.43 -0.99
CA LEU A 10 5.49 -8.36 -1.71
C LEU A 10 5.11 -9.76 -2.17
N LEU A 11 3.92 -10.21 -1.78
CA LEU A 11 3.47 -11.58 -2.03
C LEU A 11 2.91 -11.77 -3.45
N PRO A 12 3.05 -12.97 -4.02
CA PRO A 12 2.57 -13.29 -5.36
C PRO A 12 1.09 -13.71 -5.32
N HIS A 13 0.18 -12.77 -5.01
CA HIS A 13 -1.26 -13.04 -5.01
C HIS A 13 -1.98 -12.53 -6.27
N PHE A 14 -1.21 -12.19 -7.32
CA PHE A 14 -1.67 -11.64 -8.61
C PHE A 14 -0.83 -12.17 -9.78
N GLY A 15 -1.42 -12.12 -11.01
CA GLY A 15 -0.81 -12.61 -12.24
C GLY A 15 -0.64 -14.13 -12.26
N GLU A 16 0.16 -14.64 -13.17
CA GLU A 16 0.41 -16.07 -13.39
C GLU A 16 0.95 -16.83 -12.16
N PHE A 17 1.50 -16.11 -11.19
CA PHE A 17 2.02 -16.69 -9.95
C PHE A 17 1.01 -16.64 -8.79
N ALA A 18 -0.21 -16.17 -9.03
CA ALA A 18 -1.24 -16.04 -8.00
C ALA A 18 -1.56 -17.41 -7.37
N SER A 19 -1.27 -17.54 -6.08
CA SER A 19 -1.54 -18.76 -5.32
C SER A 19 -1.61 -18.45 -3.83
N VAL A 20 -2.71 -18.86 -3.18
CA VAL A 20 -2.86 -18.76 -1.72
C VAL A 20 -1.80 -19.60 -1.02
N GLU A 21 -1.54 -20.80 -1.52
CA GLU A 21 -0.53 -21.71 -0.97
C GLU A 21 0.87 -21.09 -1.00
N ARG A 22 1.27 -20.53 -2.16
CA ARG A 22 2.57 -19.83 -2.28
C ARG A 22 2.66 -18.63 -1.36
N CYS A 23 1.58 -17.89 -1.17
CA CYS A 23 1.56 -16.76 -0.23
C CYS A 23 1.75 -17.23 1.22
N ILE A 24 1.08 -18.29 1.62
CA ILE A 24 1.19 -18.87 2.98
C ILE A 24 2.60 -19.43 3.22
N GLU A 25 3.06 -20.32 2.35
CA GLU A 25 4.37 -20.97 2.50
C GLU A 25 5.52 -19.96 2.34
N GLY A 26 5.40 -19.02 1.41
CA GLY A 26 6.37 -17.93 1.26
C GLY A 26 6.44 -17.04 2.51
N SER A 27 5.32 -16.78 3.17
CA SER A 27 5.29 -16.00 4.41
C SER A 27 5.91 -16.75 5.59
N LYS A 28 5.70 -18.07 5.73
CA LYS A 28 6.37 -18.87 6.74
C LYS A 28 7.88 -18.84 6.56
N LYS A 29 8.37 -19.02 5.32
CA LYS A 29 9.81 -18.90 5.00
C LYS A 29 10.34 -17.49 5.26
N ALA A 30 9.58 -16.45 4.92
CA ALA A 30 9.98 -15.07 5.22
C ALA A 30 10.15 -14.86 6.73
N GLU A 31 9.23 -15.34 7.55
CA GLU A 31 9.33 -15.29 9.02
C GLU A 31 10.55 -16.06 9.54
N GLU A 32 10.81 -17.25 9.00
CA GLU A 32 11.97 -18.08 9.35
C GLU A 32 13.30 -17.40 8.99
N TYR A 33 13.37 -16.76 7.80
CA TYR A 33 14.56 -16.04 7.35
C TYR A 33 14.74 -14.65 7.99
N GLY A 34 13.82 -14.24 8.86
CA GLY A 34 13.93 -13.01 9.63
C GLY A 34 13.52 -11.76 8.89
N PHE A 35 12.65 -11.88 7.87
CA PHE A 35 11.96 -10.71 7.32
C PHE A 35 11.04 -10.10 8.38
N ASP A 36 10.86 -8.78 8.30
CA ASP A 36 10.04 -8.03 9.25
C ASP A 36 8.56 -7.97 8.84
N SER A 37 8.25 -8.13 7.55
CA SER A 37 6.89 -7.93 7.04
C SER A 37 6.61 -8.64 5.72
N VAL A 38 5.32 -8.87 5.45
CA VAL A 38 4.81 -9.26 4.13
C VAL A 38 3.71 -8.31 3.69
N TRP A 39 3.59 -8.11 2.38
CA TRP A 39 2.76 -7.07 1.79
C TRP A 39 1.91 -7.62 0.66
N VAL A 40 0.70 -7.07 0.50
CA VAL A 40 -0.19 -7.35 -0.62
C VAL A 40 -0.53 -6.08 -1.36
N ARG A 41 -0.87 -6.21 -2.66
CA ARG A 41 -1.49 -5.14 -3.45
C ARG A 41 -3.01 -5.14 -3.22
N ASP A 42 -3.66 -4.15 -3.81
CA ASP A 42 -5.11 -4.05 -3.87
C ASP A 42 -5.55 -3.65 -5.28
N HIS A 43 -6.46 -4.44 -5.83
CA HIS A 43 -7.16 -4.16 -7.07
C HIS A 43 -8.60 -4.70 -6.96
N LEU A 44 -9.55 -3.94 -7.45
CA LEU A 44 -10.93 -4.41 -7.63
C LEU A 44 -11.05 -5.19 -8.94
N VAL A 45 -10.42 -4.66 -10.00
CA VAL A 45 -10.31 -5.28 -11.31
C VAL A 45 -8.86 -5.17 -11.75
N PHE A 46 -8.11 -6.26 -11.58
CA PHE A 46 -6.68 -6.26 -11.87
C PHE A 46 -6.41 -6.29 -13.37
N GLU A 47 -5.52 -5.41 -13.81
CA GLU A 47 -4.91 -5.43 -15.15
C GLU A 47 -3.40 -5.51 -15.00
N PRO A 48 -2.72 -6.44 -15.72
CA PRO A 48 -1.27 -6.55 -15.69
C PRO A 48 -0.57 -5.27 -16.15
N HIS A 49 0.46 -4.86 -15.40
CA HIS A 49 1.23 -3.63 -15.71
C HIS A 49 2.38 -3.86 -16.70
N GLY A 50 2.43 -5.04 -17.34
CA GLY A 50 3.43 -5.40 -18.33
C GLY A 50 4.68 -6.11 -17.78
N MET A 51 4.86 -6.16 -16.45
CA MET A 51 5.89 -7.00 -15.81
C MET A 51 5.34 -8.33 -15.29
N GLU A 52 4.05 -8.38 -15.02
CA GLU A 52 3.34 -9.53 -14.47
C GLU A 52 2.81 -10.51 -15.53
N GLY A 53 3.28 -10.40 -16.78
CA GLY A 53 2.73 -11.20 -17.88
C GLY A 53 1.37 -10.67 -18.37
N GLU A 54 0.48 -11.55 -18.84
CA GLU A 54 -0.84 -11.22 -19.38
C GLU A 54 -1.99 -11.74 -18.50
N ASP A 55 -1.69 -12.52 -17.47
CA ASP A 55 -2.68 -13.11 -16.58
C ASP A 55 -3.23 -12.05 -15.62
N ASN A 56 -4.54 -11.88 -15.61
CA ASN A 56 -5.26 -10.93 -14.77
C ASN A 56 -5.80 -11.54 -13.46
N SER A 57 -5.34 -12.72 -13.08
CA SER A 57 -5.68 -13.33 -11.79
C SER A 57 -5.30 -12.41 -10.64
N HIS A 58 -6.20 -12.23 -9.70
CA HIS A 58 -5.96 -11.44 -8.49
C HIS A 58 -6.74 -12.04 -7.32
N ILE A 59 -6.03 -12.45 -6.29
CA ILE A 59 -6.61 -12.94 -5.04
C ILE A 59 -6.73 -11.76 -4.09
N GLU A 60 -7.90 -11.58 -3.48
CA GLU A 60 -8.16 -10.45 -2.58
C GLU A 60 -7.12 -10.38 -1.46
N GLY A 61 -6.39 -9.25 -1.39
CA GLY A 61 -5.21 -9.13 -0.56
C GLY A 61 -5.47 -9.21 0.94
N LEU A 62 -6.57 -8.62 1.44
CA LEU A 62 -6.88 -8.67 2.88
C LEU A 62 -7.26 -10.08 3.33
N LEU A 63 -7.89 -10.88 2.46
CA LEU A 63 -8.14 -12.31 2.75
C LEU A 63 -6.85 -13.10 2.81
N VAL A 64 -5.90 -12.83 1.91
CA VAL A 64 -4.55 -13.45 1.94
C VAL A 64 -3.85 -13.11 3.26
N LEU A 65 -3.85 -11.84 3.68
CA LEU A 65 -3.26 -11.43 4.96
C LEU A 65 -3.98 -12.09 6.15
N GLY A 66 -5.29 -12.24 6.08
CA GLY A 66 -6.08 -12.96 7.08
C GLY A 66 -5.64 -14.41 7.22
N ALA A 67 -5.43 -15.11 6.10
CA ALA A 67 -4.93 -16.50 6.11
C ALA A 67 -3.51 -16.58 6.71
N ILE A 68 -2.62 -15.66 6.35
CA ILE A 68 -1.24 -15.59 6.86
C ILE A 68 -1.23 -15.34 8.38
N SER A 69 -2.13 -14.50 8.90
CA SER A 69 -2.21 -14.20 10.33
C SER A 69 -2.42 -15.42 11.21
N SER A 70 -3.00 -16.49 10.66
CA SER A 70 -3.22 -17.75 11.38
C SER A 70 -1.92 -18.55 11.59
N VAL A 71 -0.96 -18.42 10.67
CA VAL A 71 0.26 -19.25 10.61
C VAL A 71 1.55 -18.48 10.95
N CYS A 72 1.62 -17.17 10.68
CA CYS A 72 2.77 -16.32 10.99
C CYS A 72 2.44 -15.38 12.16
N LYS A 73 3.30 -15.33 13.18
CA LYS A 73 3.03 -14.59 14.42
C LYS A 73 3.96 -13.40 14.64
N LYS A 74 5.08 -13.33 13.92
CA LYS A 74 6.08 -12.26 14.08
C LYS A 74 5.99 -11.19 13.00
N LEU A 75 5.53 -11.55 11.80
CA LEU A 75 5.46 -10.66 10.65
C LEU A 75 4.47 -9.52 10.85
N ILE A 76 4.85 -8.34 10.40
CA ILE A 76 3.92 -7.24 10.16
C ILE A 76 3.21 -7.51 8.83
N LEU A 77 1.89 -7.39 8.82
CA LEU A 77 1.05 -7.57 7.64
C LEU A 77 0.72 -6.21 7.03
N GLY A 78 1.13 -5.97 5.79
CA GLY A 78 1.01 -4.67 5.16
C GLY A 78 0.20 -4.68 3.85
N THR A 79 -0.45 -3.57 3.56
CA THR A 79 -1.03 -3.32 2.24
C THR A 79 -0.18 -2.30 1.48
N GLY A 80 0.20 -2.62 0.29
CA GLY A 80 1.05 -1.76 -0.53
C GLY A 80 0.47 -1.49 -1.93
N THR A 81 -0.65 -0.78 -2.03
CA THR A 81 -1.51 -0.08 -1.07
C THR A 81 -2.98 -0.46 -1.28
N VAL A 82 -3.86 -0.30 -0.27
CA VAL A 82 -5.31 -0.30 -0.54
C VAL A 82 -5.66 0.90 -1.40
N ILE A 83 -6.62 0.70 -2.31
CA ILE A 83 -7.08 1.75 -3.22
C ILE A 83 -8.26 2.51 -2.59
N ALA A 84 -8.27 3.81 -2.81
CA ALA A 84 -9.22 4.73 -2.19
C ALA A 84 -10.70 4.52 -2.57
N HIS A 85 -11.01 3.66 -3.55
CA HIS A 85 -12.39 3.30 -3.91
C HIS A 85 -13.09 2.42 -2.86
N ARG A 86 -12.35 1.83 -1.90
CA ARG A 86 -12.97 1.03 -0.83
C ARG A 86 -13.83 1.90 0.07
N HIS A 87 -15.00 1.38 0.46
CA HIS A 87 -15.88 2.07 1.39
C HIS A 87 -15.22 2.17 2.79
N PRO A 88 -15.16 3.36 3.44
CA PRO A 88 -14.40 3.57 4.67
C PRO A 88 -14.82 2.67 5.84
N ILE A 89 -16.10 2.36 5.98
CA ILE A 89 -16.60 1.48 7.04
C ILE A 89 -16.10 0.05 6.84
N HIS A 90 -16.19 -0.49 5.61
CA HIS A 90 -15.70 -1.83 5.30
C HIS A 90 -14.18 -1.92 5.46
N LEU A 91 -13.46 -0.89 5.02
CA LEU A 91 -12.01 -0.83 5.17
C LEU A 91 -11.61 -0.78 6.64
N ALA A 92 -12.25 0.09 7.44
CA ALA A 92 -12.00 0.18 8.87
C ALA A 92 -12.26 -1.15 9.59
N GLN A 93 -13.37 -1.81 9.26
CA GLN A 93 -13.74 -3.11 9.84
C GLN A 93 -12.74 -4.21 9.48
N ALA A 94 -12.38 -4.34 8.20
CA ALA A 94 -11.44 -5.35 7.73
C ALA A 94 -10.05 -5.17 8.38
N MET A 95 -9.55 -3.94 8.43
CA MET A 95 -8.25 -3.62 9.03
C MET A 95 -8.25 -3.84 10.55
N ALA A 96 -9.35 -3.50 11.25
CA ALA A 96 -9.49 -3.78 12.68
C ALA A 96 -9.54 -5.28 12.96
N GLY A 97 -10.28 -6.05 12.14
CA GLY A 97 -10.30 -7.50 12.20
C GLY A 97 -8.90 -8.12 12.01
N LEU A 98 -8.19 -7.68 10.98
CA LEU A 98 -6.82 -8.11 10.70
C LEU A 98 -5.87 -7.77 11.87
N SER A 99 -5.99 -6.56 12.44
CA SER A 99 -5.20 -6.15 13.61
C SER A 99 -5.41 -7.08 14.80
N ASN A 100 -6.64 -7.49 15.05
CA ASN A 100 -6.95 -8.44 16.14
C ASN A 100 -6.42 -9.86 15.84
N LEU A 101 -6.38 -10.28 14.58
CA LEU A 101 -5.85 -11.58 14.17
C LEU A 101 -4.31 -11.66 14.25
N CYS A 102 -3.59 -10.55 13.99
CA CYS A 102 -2.12 -10.52 13.95
C CYS A 102 -1.49 -9.78 15.15
N ASP A 103 -2.18 -9.70 16.26
CA ASP A 103 -1.68 -9.08 17.48
C ASP A 103 -1.27 -7.60 17.31
N GLY A 104 -2.00 -6.87 16.46
CA GLY A 104 -1.75 -5.46 16.19
C GLY A 104 -0.60 -5.19 15.21
N LYS A 105 0.01 -6.21 14.62
CA LYS A 105 1.14 -6.09 13.68
C LYS A 105 0.63 -5.86 12.25
N VAL A 106 0.01 -4.72 12.01
CA VAL A 106 -0.56 -4.38 10.70
C VAL A 106 -0.22 -2.94 10.31
N ILE A 107 -0.02 -2.70 9.02
CA ILE A 107 0.17 -1.38 8.41
C ILE A 107 -0.81 -1.24 7.25
N MET A 108 -1.58 -0.16 7.24
CA MET A 108 -2.43 0.19 6.12
C MET A 108 -1.72 1.18 5.19
N GLY A 109 -1.21 0.69 4.08
CA GLY A 109 -0.84 1.59 2.98
C GLY A 109 -2.10 2.02 2.23
N ILE A 110 -2.24 3.29 1.88
CA ILE A 110 -3.34 3.83 1.10
C ILE A 110 -2.83 4.57 -0.12
N GLY A 111 -3.48 4.39 -1.27
CA GLY A 111 -3.08 4.99 -2.54
C GLY A 111 -4.25 5.44 -3.39
N LEU A 112 -3.96 6.22 -4.44
CA LEU A 112 -4.98 6.75 -5.35
C LEU A 112 -5.49 5.72 -6.37
N GLY A 113 -4.80 4.57 -6.50
CA GLY A 113 -5.04 3.65 -7.61
C GLY A 113 -4.58 4.20 -8.96
N THR A 114 -4.27 3.29 -9.87
CA THR A 114 -3.78 3.63 -11.21
C THR A 114 -4.94 3.67 -12.22
N PHE A 115 -5.85 2.71 -12.15
CA PHE A 115 -6.84 2.46 -13.18
C PHE A 115 -8.15 3.21 -12.94
N LYS A 116 -8.61 3.90 -13.97
CA LYS A 116 -9.89 4.63 -13.92
C LYS A 116 -11.08 3.67 -13.87
N HIS A 117 -11.02 2.57 -14.60
CA HIS A 117 -12.09 1.60 -14.68
C HIS A 117 -12.41 0.93 -13.33
N GLU A 118 -11.42 0.76 -12.44
CA GLU A 118 -11.66 0.24 -11.08
C GLU A 118 -12.57 1.16 -10.26
N PHE A 119 -12.36 2.48 -10.36
CA PHE A 119 -13.23 3.46 -9.70
C PHE A 119 -14.63 3.49 -10.32
N GLU A 120 -14.72 3.36 -11.63
CA GLU A 120 -16.01 3.28 -12.33
C GLU A 120 -16.77 2.01 -11.95
N ALA A 121 -16.09 0.86 -11.87
CA ALA A 121 -16.64 -0.40 -11.38
C ALA A 121 -17.07 -0.32 -9.91
N ALA A 122 -16.36 0.43 -9.09
CA ALA A 122 -16.71 0.71 -7.69
C ALA A 122 -17.85 1.74 -7.53
N GLY A 123 -18.39 2.27 -8.62
CA GLY A 123 -19.50 3.22 -8.60
C GLY A 123 -19.09 4.70 -8.66
N PHE A 124 -17.80 5.03 -8.66
CA PHE A 124 -17.29 6.40 -8.74
C PHE A 124 -17.11 6.86 -10.19
N LYS A 125 -18.21 6.96 -10.93
CA LYS A 125 -18.20 7.37 -12.34
C LYS A 125 -17.69 8.81 -12.50
N GLY A 126 -16.91 9.04 -13.56
CA GLY A 126 -16.38 10.36 -13.88
C GLY A 126 -15.37 10.92 -12.87
N ASN A 127 -14.79 10.08 -12.00
CA ASN A 127 -13.84 10.49 -10.99
C ASN A 127 -12.55 11.11 -11.59
N THR A 128 -12.05 12.14 -10.91
CA THR A 128 -10.78 12.80 -11.20
C THR A 128 -9.68 12.32 -10.25
N LEU A 129 -8.43 12.64 -10.53
CA LEU A 129 -7.33 12.39 -9.58
C LEU A 129 -7.52 13.14 -8.25
N GLN A 130 -8.19 14.31 -8.27
CA GLN A 130 -8.52 15.04 -7.05
C GLN A 130 -9.58 14.28 -6.24
N ASP A 131 -10.63 13.74 -6.89
CA ASP A 131 -11.64 12.92 -6.22
C ASP A 131 -11.03 11.71 -5.52
N ARG A 132 -10.08 11.03 -6.18
CA ARG A 132 -9.37 9.90 -5.57
C ARG A 132 -8.52 10.33 -4.38
N ALA A 133 -7.93 11.53 -4.45
CA ALA A 133 -7.17 12.10 -3.35
C ALA A 133 -8.06 12.45 -2.15
N ASP A 134 -9.23 13.01 -2.41
CA ASP A 134 -10.23 13.29 -1.39
C ASP A 134 -10.71 11.99 -0.73
N LEU A 135 -11.01 10.97 -1.52
CA LEU A 135 -11.37 9.63 -1.03
C LEU A 135 -10.27 9.02 -0.15
N ALA A 136 -8.99 9.14 -0.55
CA ALA A 136 -7.88 8.62 0.25
C ALA A 136 -7.76 9.35 1.61
N ARG A 137 -7.95 10.68 1.63
CA ARG A 137 -7.96 11.47 2.86
C ARG A 137 -9.16 11.10 3.73
N ILE A 138 -10.37 11.04 3.16
CA ILE A 138 -11.62 10.67 3.86
C ILE A 138 -11.49 9.28 4.47
N ASN A 139 -11.03 8.29 3.71
CA ASN A 139 -10.82 6.92 4.21
C ASN A 139 -9.84 6.91 5.38
N SER A 140 -8.73 7.65 5.29
CA SER A 140 -7.73 7.72 6.36
C SER A 140 -8.31 8.34 7.64
N GLU A 141 -9.07 9.43 7.51
CA GLU A 141 -9.71 10.12 8.62
C GLU A 141 -10.79 9.24 9.28
N LEU A 142 -11.73 8.72 8.48
CA LEU A 142 -12.85 7.93 8.99
C LEU A 142 -12.38 6.61 9.61
N CYS A 143 -11.38 5.94 9.02
CA CYS A 143 -10.78 4.75 9.63
C CYS A 143 -10.19 5.08 11.01
N ARG A 144 -9.43 6.17 11.15
CA ARG A 144 -8.86 6.56 12.45
C ARG A 144 -9.93 6.84 13.50
N ARG A 145 -11.02 7.55 13.14
CA ARG A 145 -12.12 7.86 14.03
C ARG A 145 -12.84 6.58 14.50
N LEU A 146 -13.15 5.69 13.57
CA LEU A 146 -13.78 4.40 13.84
C LEU A 146 -12.88 3.51 14.72
N TRP A 147 -11.56 3.47 14.46
CA TRP A 147 -10.61 2.70 15.28
C TRP A 147 -10.44 3.25 16.69
N LYS A 148 -10.68 4.53 16.92
CA LYS A 148 -10.76 5.12 18.27
C LYS A 148 -12.05 4.78 19.00
N GLY A 149 -13.02 4.14 18.31
CA GLY A 149 -14.33 3.82 18.89
C GLY A 149 -15.32 4.98 18.91
N GLU A 150 -15.06 6.04 18.12
CA GLU A 150 -16.01 7.14 17.96
C GLU A 150 -17.29 6.64 17.29
N THR A 151 -18.44 7.21 17.66
CA THR A 151 -19.66 7.14 16.86
C THR A 151 -19.56 8.18 15.76
N VAL A 152 -19.56 7.75 14.50
CA VAL A 152 -19.27 8.59 13.35
C VAL A 152 -20.53 8.80 12.50
N ALA A 153 -20.87 10.05 12.29
CA ALA A 153 -21.74 10.48 11.20
C ALA A 153 -20.86 11.19 10.15
N TYR A 154 -21.13 10.95 8.88
CA TYR A 154 -20.41 11.59 7.78
C TYR A 154 -21.32 11.78 6.58
N LYS A 155 -21.23 12.96 5.96
CA LYS A 155 -21.99 13.30 4.75
C LYS A 155 -21.16 14.16 3.84
N ASP A 156 -20.95 13.68 2.62
CA ASP A 156 -20.38 14.43 1.52
C ASP A 156 -20.94 13.93 0.18
N ARG A 157 -20.29 14.25 -0.93
CA ARG A 157 -20.65 13.76 -2.27
C ARG A 157 -20.36 12.28 -2.52
N PHE A 158 -19.55 11.63 -1.67
CA PHE A 158 -19.14 10.24 -1.82
C PHE A 158 -19.87 9.30 -0.86
N PHE A 159 -20.10 9.76 0.37
CA PHE A 159 -20.66 8.94 1.44
C PHE A 159 -21.71 9.72 2.24
N ASP A 160 -22.76 9.04 2.65
CA ASP A 160 -23.81 9.57 3.54
C ASP A 160 -24.19 8.46 4.52
N PHE A 161 -23.79 8.61 5.79
CA PHE A 161 -24.14 7.68 6.86
C PHE A 161 -24.09 8.36 8.22
N ALA A 162 -24.84 7.81 9.19
CA ALA A 162 -24.91 8.31 10.55
C ALA A 162 -24.82 7.16 11.55
N ASP A 163 -24.40 7.49 12.78
CA ASP A 163 -24.40 6.63 13.96
C ASP A 163 -23.66 5.30 13.81
N VAL A 164 -22.54 5.31 13.05
CA VAL A 164 -21.69 4.15 12.87
C VAL A 164 -20.62 4.10 13.96
N GLN A 165 -20.57 3.01 14.70
CA GLN A 165 -19.52 2.69 15.64
C GLN A 165 -18.90 1.33 15.29
N LEU A 166 -17.56 1.23 15.35
CA LEU A 166 -16.86 -0.02 15.12
C LEU A 166 -16.56 -0.75 16.43
N LYS A 167 -16.92 -2.02 16.49
CA LYS A 167 -16.53 -2.96 17.56
C LYS A 167 -16.28 -4.36 16.98
N PRO A 168 -15.18 -5.05 17.40
CA PRO A 168 -14.11 -4.52 18.25
C PRO A 168 -13.24 -3.49 17.53
N GLN A 169 -12.60 -2.61 18.28
CA GLN A 169 -11.54 -1.76 17.78
C GLN A 169 -10.31 -2.60 17.43
N PRO A 170 -9.37 -2.08 16.64
CA PRO A 170 -8.10 -2.74 16.41
C PRO A 170 -7.30 -2.84 17.72
N LYS A 171 -6.47 -3.85 17.85
CA LYS A 171 -5.64 -4.07 19.05
C LYS A 171 -4.71 -2.90 19.36
N ASN A 172 -4.16 -2.28 18.32
CA ASN A 172 -3.38 -1.05 18.38
C ASN A 172 -3.87 -0.08 17.31
N MET A 173 -3.60 1.22 17.46
CA MET A 173 -3.84 2.18 16.37
C MET A 173 -3.01 1.76 15.15
N ILE A 174 -3.68 1.58 14.02
CA ILE A 174 -3.06 1.10 12.79
C ILE A 174 -2.32 2.24 12.11
N PRO A 175 -1.00 2.12 11.86
CA PRO A 175 -0.27 3.10 11.08
C PRO A 175 -0.78 3.16 9.65
N ILE A 176 -0.96 4.38 9.13
CA ILE A 176 -1.37 4.63 7.75
C ILE A 176 -0.16 5.17 6.98
N TRP A 177 0.22 4.50 5.87
CA TRP A 177 1.29 4.95 4.98
C TRP A 177 0.74 5.38 3.64
N TYR A 178 1.15 6.55 3.14
CA TYR A 178 0.70 7.05 1.86
C TYR A 178 1.53 6.50 0.70
N GLY A 179 0.86 5.93 -0.30
CA GLY A 179 1.48 5.44 -1.53
C GLY A 179 1.66 6.53 -2.57
N GLY A 180 2.71 6.41 -3.37
CA GLY A 180 2.96 7.29 -4.51
C GLY A 180 4.30 8.02 -4.45
N GLY A 181 4.91 8.22 -5.64
CA GLY A 181 6.27 8.77 -5.78
C GLY A 181 6.31 10.26 -6.15
N THR A 182 5.32 11.07 -5.77
CA THR A 182 5.17 12.48 -6.19
C THR A 182 5.42 13.47 -5.04
N PRO A 183 5.87 14.72 -5.25
CA PRO A 183 5.90 15.74 -4.20
C PRO A 183 4.54 15.89 -3.52
N THR A 184 3.44 15.79 -4.28
CA THR A 184 2.09 15.82 -3.73
C THR A 184 1.83 14.63 -2.80
N SER A 185 2.35 13.44 -3.11
CA SER A 185 2.24 12.29 -2.20
C SER A 185 3.01 12.49 -0.90
N CYS A 186 4.17 13.15 -0.95
CA CYS A 186 4.92 13.53 0.26
C CYS A 186 4.15 14.53 1.12
N ARG A 187 3.54 15.57 0.51
CA ARG A 187 2.70 16.53 1.27
C ARG A 187 1.55 15.82 1.97
N ARG A 188 0.82 14.95 1.26
CA ARG A 188 -0.30 14.18 1.83
C ARG A 188 0.16 13.23 2.93
N ALA A 189 1.30 12.55 2.74
CA ALA A 189 1.88 11.70 3.79
C ALA A 189 2.16 12.51 5.07
N ALA A 190 2.79 13.69 4.93
CA ALA A 190 3.10 14.57 6.04
C ALA A 190 1.86 15.17 6.70
N GLU A 191 0.79 15.42 5.94
CA GLU A 191 -0.45 16.02 6.43
C GLU A 191 -1.25 15.04 7.31
N TYR A 192 -1.51 13.83 6.84
CA TYR A 192 -2.45 12.92 7.51
C TYR A 192 -2.02 11.44 7.63
N CYS A 193 -0.79 11.08 7.25
CA CYS A 193 -0.31 9.70 7.38
C CYS A 193 0.90 9.58 8.33
N ASP A 194 1.25 8.35 8.71
CA ASP A 194 2.34 8.02 9.63
C ASP A 194 3.60 7.58 8.90
N GLY A 195 3.51 7.45 7.58
CA GLY A 195 4.61 7.06 6.72
C GLY A 195 4.34 7.32 5.25
N TRP A 196 5.38 7.14 4.46
CA TRP A 196 5.35 7.30 3.01
C TRP A 196 6.02 6.10 2.35
N MET A 197 5.38 5.53 1.34
CA MET A 197 5.86 4.37 0.61
C MET A 197 5.67 4.61 -0.89
N PRO A 198 6.68 5.16 -1.59
CA PRO A 198 6.61 5.31 -3.02
C PRO A 198 6.61 3.95 -3.72
N GLY A 199 5.97 3.92 -4.87
CA GLY A 199 6.22 2.85 -5.84
C GLY A 199 7.66 2.93 -6.36
N ARG A 200 7.93 2.21 -7.44
CA ARG A 200 9.25 2.18 -8.07
C ARG A 200 9.63 3.54 -8.63
N ILE A 201 10.58 4.21 -8.00
CA ILE A 201 11.18 5.47 -8.45
C ILE A 201 12.70 5.35 -8.46
N PRO A 202 13.41 6.08 -9.34
CA PRO A 202 14.87 6.06 -9.37
C PRO A 202 15.47 6.47 -8.03
N MET A 203 16.63 5.90 -7.67
CA MET A 203 17.29 6.14 -6.37
C MET A 203 17.57 7.62 -6.11
N LEU A 204 18.05 8.37 -7.10
CA LEU A 204 18.31 9.80 -6.94
C LEU A 204 17.02 10.59 -6.68
N THR A 205 15.92 10.21 -7.35
CA THR A 205 14.59 10.78 -7.08
C THR A 205 14.14 10.43 -5.67
N PHE A 206 14.30 9.17 -5.24
CA PHE A 206 13.96 8.75 -3.88
C PHE A 206 14.68 9.59 -2.83
N ILE A 207 16.00 9.79 -2.96
CA ILE A 207 16.79 10.59 -2.02
C ILE A 207 16.26 12.03 -1.95
N LYS A 208 16.04 12.67 -3.10
CA LYS A 208 15.46 14.03 -3.16
C LYS A 208 14.08 14.08 -2.48
N MET A 209 13.23 13.09 -2.76
CA MET A 209 11.88 13.03 -2.21
C MET A 209 11.87 12.79 -0.69
N VAL A 210 12.83 12.03 -0.14
CA VAL A 210 12.98 11.87 1.31
C VAL A 210 13.37 13.20 1.98
N GLY A 211 14.25 13.99 1.35
CA GLY A 211 14.57 15.35 1.80
C GLY A 211 13.30 16.22 1.84
N TYR A 212 12.58 16.27 0.73
CA TYR A 212 11.33 17.03 0.62
C TYR A 212 10.27 16.55 1.63
N LEU A 213 10.10 15.24 1.81
CA LEU A 213 9.17 14.66 2.79
C LEU A 213 9.48 15.16 4.22
N ARG A 214 10.77 15.21 4.59
CA ARG A 214 11.21 15.71 5.89
C ARG A 214 10.80 17.17 6.11
N GLU A 215 11.00 18.01 5.10
CA GLU A 215 10.57 19.41 5.11
C GLU A 215 9.06 19.54 5.30
N GLN A 216 8.28 18.67 4.62
CA GLN A 216 6.83 18.69 4.75
C GLN A 216 6.35 18.27 6.15
N TYR A 217 6.93 17.22 6.76
CA TYR A 217 6.61 16.85 8.14
C TYR A 217 6.97 17.97 9.12
N GLN A 218 8.11 18.62 8.93
CA GLN A 218 8.54 19.76 9.74
C GLN A 218 7.57 20.94 9.60
N ALA A 219 7.15 21.28 8.39
CA ALA A 219 6.17 22.33 8.14
C ALA A 219 4.81 22.08 8.79
N GLN A 220 4.44 20.80 8.98
CA GLN A 220 3.22 20.39 9.72
C GLN A 220 3.43 20.30 11.24
N GLY A 221 4.62 20.59 11.75
CA GLY A 221 4.93 20.43 13.18
C GLY A 221 4.88 18.97 13.66
N ARG A 222 5.04 18.00 12.74
CA ARG A 222 4.94 16.56 13.01
C ARG A 222 6.32 15.90 12.97
N PRO A 223 6.55 14.86 13.79
CA PRO A 223 7.76 14.05 13.68
C PRO A 223 7.78 13.33 12.32
N MET A 224 8.98 13.15 11.76
CA MET A 224 9.17 12.41 10.51
C MET A 224 8.55 11.03 10.59
N GLY A 225 7.65 10.73 9.66
CA GLY A 225 7.05 9.42 9.53
C GLY A 225 8.01 8.35 8.98
N THR A 226 7.57 7.11 8.98
CA THR A 226 8.34 5.99 8.42
C THR A 226 8.45 6.13 6.90
N VAL A 227 9.64 5.80 6.36
CA VAL A 227 9.88 5.78 4.91
C VAL A 227 10.04 4.34 4.45
N GLY A 228 9.18 3.92 3.53
CA GLY A 228 9.31 2.66 2.80
C GLY A 228 9.87 2.87 1.40
N ALA A 229 10.26 1.77 0.76
CA ALA A 229 10.58 1.71 -0.66
C ALA A 229 10.15 0.35 -1.22
N ILE A 230 9.77 0.30 -2.50
CA ILE A 230 9.40 -0.95 -3.19
C ILE A 230 10.37 -1.14 -4.37
N PRO A 231 11.61 -1.58 -4.14
CA PRO A 231 12.56 -1.88 -5.21
C PRO A 231 12.17 -3.18 -5.91
N ILE A 232 12.55 -3.29 -7.18
CA ILE A 232 12.61 -4.58 -7.87
C ILE A 232 13.95 -5.20 -7.52
N VAL A 233 13.93 -6.46 -7.12
CA VAL A 233 15.13 -7.19 -6.69
C VAL A 233 15.21 -8.49 -7.47
N SER A 234 16.37 -8.79 -8.03
CA SER A 234 16.72 -10.10 -8.54
C SER A 234 17.92 -10.63 -7.78
N ILE A 235 17.82 -11.83 -7.25
CA ILE A 235 18.86 -12.43 -6.41
C ILE A 235 19.23 -13.79 -6.96
N ASP A 236 20.54 -14.01 -7.11
CA ASP A 236 21.11 -15.32 -7.45
C ASP A 236 22.53 -15.44 -6.88
N LYS A 237 23.19 -16.58 -7.15
CA LYS A 237 24.56 -16.89 -6.72
C LYS A 237 25.62 -15.89 -7.25
N ASP A 238 25.37 -15.30 -8.41
CA ASP A 238 26.20 -14.29 -9.04
C ASP A 238 25.38 -13.26 -9.81
N LEU A 239 26.01 -12.13 -10.16
CA LEU A 239 25.35 -11.00 -10.81
C LEU A 239 24.79 -11.35 -12.21
N ASP A 240 25.54 -12.10 -13.01
CA ASP A 240 25.14 -12.43 -14.38
C ASP A 240 23.89 -13.32 -14.36
N THR A 241 23.85 -14.32 -13.49
CA THR A 241 22.68 -15.17 -13.29
C THR A 241 21.49 -14.36 -12.76
N ALA A 242 21.71 -13.45 -11.82
CA ALA A 242 20.64 -12.57 -11.32
C ALA A 242 20.09 -11.66 -12.44
N LEU A 243 20.95 -11.05 -13.25
CA LEU A 243 20.55 -10.18 -14.35
C LEU A 243 19.80 -10.96 -15.46
N SER A 244 20.19 -12.20 -15.74
CA SER A 244 19.53 -13.02 -16.77
C SER A 244 18.07 -13.33 -16.47
N LYS A 245 17.66 -13.25 -15.19
CA LYS A 245 16.29 -13.47 -14.71
C LYS A 245 15.42 -12.20 -14.75
N VAL A 246 16.01 -11.04 -15.03
CA VAL A 246 15.27 -9.77 -15.06
C VAL A 246 14.48 -9.67 -16.36
N ASN A 247 13.17 -9.45 -16.25
CA ASN A 247 12.32 -9.13 -17.41
C ASN A 247 12.61 -7.69 -17.90
N THR A 248 13.73 -7.50 -18.58
CA THR A 248 14.15 -6.19 -19.10
C THR A 248 13.12 -5.56 -20.05
N PRO A 249 12.49 -6.29 -21.01
CA PRO A 249 11.42 -5.72 -21.84
C PRO A 249 10.24 -5.20 -21.03
N GLY A 250 9.80 -5.94 -20.02
CA GLY A 250 8.72 -5.52 -19.12
C GLY A 250 9.07 -4.27 -18.33
N LEU A 251 10.31 -4.18 -17.82
CA LEU A 251 10.80 -2.98 -17.11
C LEU A 251 10.84 -1.75 -18.01
N ILE A 252 11.28 -1.90 -19.27
CA ILE A 252 11.30 -0.81 -20.26
C ILE A 252 9.87 -0.35 -20.57
N LYS A 253 8.95 -1.29 -20.81
CA LYS A 253 7.54 -0.98 -21.06
C LYS A 253 6.92 -0.19 -19.91
N GLU A 254 7.18 -0.60 -18.68
CA GLU A 254 6.70 0.10 -17.49
C GLU A 254 7.34 1.48 -17.31
N GLY A 255 8.65 1.61 -17.52
CA GLY A 255 9.37 2.88 -17.47
C GLY A 255 8.91 3.89 -18.51
N ASN A 256 8.43 3.40 -19.67
CA ASN A 256 7.88 4.21 -20.75
C ASN A 256 6.39 4.58 -20.59
N ASN A 257 5.73 4.11 -19.53
CA ASN A 257 4.34 4.45 -19.27
C ASN A 257 4.18 5.98 -19.11
N PRO A 258 3.31 6.65 -19.90
CA PRO A 258 3.12 8.11 -19.85
C PRO A 258 2.75 8.64 -18.44
N SER A 259 2.04 7.86 -17.64
CA SER A 259 1.72 8.22 -16.26
C SER A 259 2.94 8.33 -15.35
N LYS A 260 4.09 7.77 -15.75
CA LYS A 260 5.37 7.80 -15.02
C LYS A 260 6.39 8.78 -15.63
N LYS A 261 6.18 9.23 -16.89
CA LYS A 261 7.12 10.14 -17.60
C LYS A 261 7.19 11.56 -17.05
N THR A 262 6.17 12.01 -16.34
CA THR A 262 6.12 13.37 -15.77
C THR A 262 7.19 13.66 -14.71
N TRP A 263 8.00 12.67 -14.34
CA TRP A 263 8.98 12.74 -13.25
C TRP A 263 10.43 12.89 -13.70
N VAL A 264 10.74 12.49 -14.94
CA VAL A 264 12.13 12.54 -15.46
C VAL A 264 12.47 13.95 -15.95
N ASN A 265 11.47 14.77 -16.29
CA ASN A 265 11.65 16.08 -16.95
C ASN A 265 11.33 17.30 -16.07
N SER A 266 11.07 17.13 -14.78
CA SER A 266 10.80 18.23 -13.84
C SER A 266 11.88 18.37 -12.76
N GLY A 267 13.11 18.04 -13.11
CA GLY A 267 14.29 18.22 -12.26
C GLY A 267 15.00 19.54 -12.52
#